data_3d276cacd4f90d58ff87173d2f08302e
#
_entry.id   3d276cacd4f90d58ff87173d2f08302e
#
_cell.length_a   1.000
_cell.length_b   1.000
_cell.length_c   1.000
_cell.angle_alpha   90.00
_cell.angle_beta   90.00
_cell.angle_gamma   90.00
#
_symmetry.space_group_name_H-M   'P 1'
#
loop_
_entity.id
_entity.type
_entity.pdbx_description
1 polymer ?
#
loop_
_entity_poly.entity_id
_entity_poly.type
_entity_poly.pdbx_seq_one_letter_code
_entity_poly.pdbx_strand_id
1 'polypeptide(L)'
;MNRKGRTLVIILVVVCLLAGGGYFAYRLTVKDYVDCCRMLMRVYNAEASDLNFAVSVNTSGVNIDTQFNAVKFPFQDDSAVKITVRGKSADYTFYKIHGRQVSETSEADTGQQAIPKNFMSLLQWGAEVYQSGLDIRTTRDRSRVTYQVDVPDDLVQAFMDSYIGNIDQMAFRYSNCKLTVVSSNGVLTEISLQGTATYQVLFVNASSAVSVRARVNALGGDVVIPDVPDAVVKSA
;
A
#
# COMPACT_ATOMS: atom_id res chain seq x y z
N MET A 1 10.57 -40.78 44.16
CA MET A 1 9.73 -39.70 43.58
C MET A 1 8.27 -40.11 43.70
N ASN A 2 7.47 -39.35 44.46
CA ASN A 2 6.10 -39.69 44.80
C ASN A 2 5.24 -39.67 43.52
N ARG A 3 4.22 -40.54 43.40
CA ARG A 3 3.32 -40.63 42.20
C ARG A 3 2.79 -39.27 41.74
N LYS A 4 2.43 -38.38 42.70
CA LYS A 4 2.00 -37.00 42.46
C LYS A 4 3.07 -36.13 41.79
N GLY A 5 4.36 -36.31 42.17
CA GLY A 5 5.44 -35.55 41.55
C GLY A 5 5.74 -35.96 40.09
N ARG A 6 5.55 -37.25 39.74
CA ARG A 6 5.65 -37.71 38.34
C ARG A 6 4.56 -37.14 37.46
N THR A 7 3.33 -37.11 37.94
CA THR A 7 2.17 -36.52 37.19
C THR A 7 2.38 -35.03 36.96
N LEU A 8 2.86 -34.29 37.94
CA LEU A 8 3.11 -32.85 37.83
C LEU A 8 4.24 -32.52 36.82
N VAL A 9 5.31 -33.33 36.82
CA VAL A 9 6.40 -33.19 35.81
C VAL A 9 5.89 -33.48 34.39
N ILE A 10 5.06 -34.52 34.22
CA ILE A 10 4.50 -34.86 32.90
C ILE A 10 3.59 -33.72 32.39
N ILE A 11 2.74 -33.18 33.26
CA ILE A 11 1.86 -32.03 32.89
C ILE A 11 2.71 -30.82 32.50
N LEU A 12 3.76 -30.50 33.26
CA LEU A 12 4.65 -29.38 32.96
C LEU A 12 5.33 -29.55 31.61
N VAL A 13 5.86 -30.75 31.33
CA VAL A 13 6.50 -31.07 30.04
C VAL A 13 5.51 -30.94 28.87
N VAL A 14 4.26 -31.43 29.03
CA VAL A 14 3.22 -31.33 28.02
C VAL A 14 2.85 -29.86 27.76
N VAL A 15 2.70 -29.04 28.80
CA VAL A 15 2.41 -27.59 28.69
C VAL A 15 3.59 -26.88 28.01
N CYS A 16 4.83 -27.20 28.35
CA CYS A 16 6.01 -26.63 27.69
C CYS A 16 6.09 -27.03 26.20
N LEU A 17 5.77 -28.29 25.86
CA LEU A 17 5.73 -28.77 24.48
C LEU A 17 4.60 -28.10 23.68
N LEU A 18 3.41 -27.95 24.26
CA LEU A 18 2.29 -27.24 23.61
C LEU A 18 2.58 -25.75 23.44
N ALA A 19 3.12 -25.10 24.45
CA ALA A 19 3.51 -23.69 24.37
C ALA A 19 4.66 -23.48 23.38
N GLY A 20 5.70 -24.33 23.45
CA GLY A 20 6.83 -24.28 22.53
C GLY A 20 6.45 -24.63 21.09
N GLY A 21 5.64 -25.68 20.91
CA GLY A 21 5.13 -26.09 19.60
C GLY A 21 4.20 -25.04 18.98
N GLY A 22 3.31 -24.47 19.80
CA GLY A 22 2.44 -23.37 19.35
C GLY A 22 3.20 -22.11 18.97
N TYR A 23 4.22 -21.73 19.76
CA TYR A 23 5.10 -20.61 19.45
C TYR A 23 5.91 -20.87 18.16
N PHE A 24 6.42 -22.09 18.00
CA PHE A 24 7.20 -22.47 16.81
C PHE A 24 6.34 -22.49 15.54
N ALA A 25 5.13 -23.06 15.63
CA ALA A 25 4.17 -23.03 14.53
C ALA A 25 3.75 -21.58 14.16
N TYR A 26 3.45 -20.74 15.18
CA TYR A 26 3.17 -19.33 14.97
C TYR A 26 4.34 -18.62 14.24
N ARG A 27 5.57 -18.85 14.71
CA ARG A 27 6.76 -18.21 14.12
C ARG A 27 7.02 -18.64 12.68
N LEU A 28 6.70 -19.89 12.33
CA LEU A 28 6.96 -20.45 11.01
C LEU A 28 5.86 -20.12 9.99
N THR A 29 4.59 -19.99 10.43
CA THR A 29 3.44 -19.91 9.52
C THR A 29 2.67 -18.61 9.57
N VAL A 30 2.61 -17.93 10.73
CA VAL A 30 1.71 -16.80 10.93
C VAL A 30 2.44 -15.48 11.11
N LYS A 31 3.67 -15.51 11.63
CA LYS A 31 4.40 -14.29 12.00
C LYS A 31 4.56 -13.32 10.82
N ASP A 32 4.95 -13.81 9.65
CA ASP A 32 5.22 -12.96 8.49
C ASP A 32 3.95 -12.27 8.00
N TYR A 33 2.79 -12.94 8.06
CA TYR A 33 1.49 -12.34 7.76
C TYR A 33 1.14 -11.22 8.74
N VAL A 34 1.26 -11.51 10.04
CA VAL A 34 0.93 -10.54 11.10
C VAL A 34 1.85 -9.33 11.04
N ASP A 35 3.15 -9.53 10.84
CA ASP A 35 4.12 -8.45 10.75
C ASP A 35 3.83 -7.56 9.52
N CYS A 36 3.52 -8.16 8.38
CA CYS A 36 3.20 -7.44 7.16
C CYS A 36 1.91 -6.61 7.32
N CYS A 37 0.82 -7.23 7.78
CA CYS A 37 -0.44 -6.53 8.02
C CYS A 37 -0.28 -5.39 9.03
N ARG A 38 0.44 -5.61 10.12
CA ARG A 38 0.68 -4.59 11.15
C ARG A 38 1.43 -3.38 10.59
N MET A 39 2.46 -3.62 9.77
CA MET A 39 3.22 -2.54 9.14
C MET A 39 2.36 -1.72 8.18
N LEU A 40 1.59 -2.37 7.32
CA LEU A 40 0.69 -1.70 6.37
C LEU A 40 -0.37 -0.87 7.09
N MET A 41 -1.06 -1.47 8.07
CA MET A 41 -2.10 -0.79 8.84
C MET A 41 -1.55 0.34 9.73
N ARG A 42 -0.31 0.22 10.21
CA ARG A 42 0.36 1.30 10.94
C ARG A 42 0.52 2.55 10.07
N VAL A 43 0.91 2.40 8.80
CA VAL A 43 1.04 3.52 7.86
C VAL A 43 -0.34 4.06 7.47
N TYR A 44 -1.30 3.19 7.18
CA TYR A 44 -2.66 3.57 6.83
C TYR A 44 -3.33 4.42 7.93
N ASN A 45 -3.21 3.98 9.19
CA ASN A 45 -3.82 4.63 10.35
C ASN A 45 -2.97 5.76 10.95
N ALA A 46 -1.78 6.04 10.42
CA ALA A 46 -0.94 7.11 10.96
C ALA A 46 -1.65 8.46 10.88
N GLU A 47 -1.56 9.26 11.94
CA GLU A 47 -2.09 10.64 11.96
C GLU A 47 -1.34 11.53 10.98
N ALA A 48 -0.01 11.32 10.85
CA ALA A 48 0.83 11.98 9.88
C ALA A 48 1.65 10.96 9.08
N SER A 49 1.71 11.14 7.75
CA SER A 49 2.52 10.31 6.86
C SER A 49 2.93 11.09 5.61
N ASP A 50 4.16 10.86 5.19
CA ASP A 50 4.68 11.35 3.90
C ASP A 50 4.94 10.15 3.01
N LEU A 51 4.19 10.04 1.90
CA LEU A 51 4.18 8.91 1.00
C LEU A 51 4.40 9.37 -0.44
N ASN A 52 5.29 8.69 -1.14
CA ASN A 52 5.49 8.87 -2.58
C ASN A 52 4.82 7.73 -3.35
N PHE A 53 3.93 8.06 -4.25
CA PHE A 53 3.21 7.13 -5.11
C PHE A 53 3.72 7.19 -6.54
N ALA A 54 3.75 6.03 -7.19
CA ALA A 54 4.00 5.90 -8.61
C ALA A 54 3.03 4.87 -9.20
N VAL A 55 2.35 5.25 -10.27
CA VAL A 55 1.49 4.37 -11.07
C VAL A 55 2.03 4.40 -12.49
N SER A 56 2.38 3.24 -13.02
CA SER A 56 2.87 3.10 -14.39
C SER A 56 2.14 1.99 -15.11
N VAL A 57 1.58 2.32 -16.26
CA VAL A 57 1.04 1.37 -17.24
C VAL A 57 1.63 1.74 -18.59
N ASN A 58 2.52 0.91 -19.11
CA ASN A 58 3.29 1.22 -20.30
C ASN A 58 2.95 0.24 -21.42
N THR A 59 2.25 0.72 -22.42
CA THR A 59 1.83 -0.04 -23.58
C THR A 59 2.20 0.65 -24.89
N SER A 60 2.17 -0.07 -26.00
CA SER A 60 2.41 0.46 -27.35
C SER A 60 1.35 1.49 -27.83
N GLY A 61 0.53 2.04 -26.99
CA GLY A 61 -0.49 3.04 -27.35
C GLY A 61 -0.98 3.88 -26.19
N VAL A 62 -0.77 3.40 -24.95
CA VAL A 62 -1.15 4.11 -23.72
C VAL A 62 0.04 4.10 -22.80
N ASN A 63 0.52 5.27 -22.44
CA ASN A 63 1.56 5.45 -21.45
C ASN A 63 1.02 6.29 -20.30
N ILE A 64 0.73 5.61 -19.19
CA ILE A 64 0.38 6.27 -17.93
C ILE A 64 1.62 6.14 -17.04
N ASP A 65 2.21 7.28 -16.73
CA ASP A 65 3.29 7.37 -15.75
C ASP A 65 2.99 8.57 -14.86
N THR A 66 2.37 8.27 -13.72
CA THR A 66 1.96 9.29 -12.75
C THR A 66 2.75 9.09 -11.49
N GLN A 67 3.40 10.16 -11.03
CA GLN A 67 4.08 10.21 -9.75
C GLN A 67 3.53 11.37 -8.93
N PHE A 68 3.21 11.10 -7.69
CA PHE A 68 2.77 12.14 -6.76
C PHE A 68 3.24 11.86 -5.34
N ASN A 69 3.42 12.94 -4.59
CA ASN A 69 3.70 12.89 -3.17
C ASN A 69 2.44 13.27 -2.39
N ALA A 70 2.11 12.51 -1.36
CA ALA A 70 0.97 12.75 -0.49
C ALA A 70 1.45 12.89 0.94
N VAL A 71 1.27 14.07 1.52
CA VAL A 71 1.56 14.35 2.93
C VAL A 71 0.24 14.47 3.67
N LYS A 72 -0.08 13.46 4.50
CA LYS A 72 -1.19 13.48 5.44
C LYS A 72 -0.72 14.10 6.74
N PHE A 73 -1.51 14.99 7.32
CA PHE A 73 -1.18 15.68 8.56
C PHE A 73 -2.44 16.09 9.34
N PRO A 74 -2.36 16.25 10.67
CA PRO A 74 -3.44 16.81 11.47
C PRO A 74 -3.72 18.27 11.06
N PHE A 75 -4.99 18.61 10.88
CA PHE A 75 -5.43 19.95 10.54
C PHE A 75 -6.75 20.28 11.23
N GLN A 76 -6.75 21.26 12.15
CA GLN A 76 -7.89 21.58 13.04
C GLN A 76 -8.35 20.30 13.78
N ASP A 77 -9.63 19.92 13.69
CA ASP A 77 -10.19 18.74 14.35
C ASP A 77 -10.21 17.48 13.45
N ASP A 78 -9.56 17.54 12.27
CA ASP A 78 -9.56 16.47 11.27
C ASP A 78 -8.15 16.26 10.69
N SER A 79 -8.04 15.52 9.60
CA SER A 79 -6.83 15.34 8.83
C SER A 79 -6.93 16.02 7.46
N ALA A 80 -5.84 16.65 7.05
CA ALA A 80 -5.66 17.16 5.71
C ALA A 80 -4.61 16.33 4.95
N VAL A 81 -4.71 16.37 3.61
CA VAL A 81 -3.69 15.76 2.74
C VAL A 81 -3.27 16.79 1.70
N LYS A 82 -1.96 17.11 1.70
CA LYS A 82 -1.32 17.85 0.62
C LYS A 82 -0.85 16.86 -0.43
N ILE A 83 -1.25 17.05 -1.68
CA ILE A 83 -0.85 16.21 -2.79
C ILE A 83 -0.10 17.07 -3.80
N THR A 84 1.12 16.66 -4.11
CA THR A 84 1.96 17.29 -5.15
C THR A 84 2.20 16.29 -6.26
N VAL A 85 1.70 16.58 -7.44
CA VAL A 85 1.84 15.76 -8.65
C VAL A 85 3.00 16.30 -9.47
N ARG A 86 3.88 15.44 -9.91
CA ARG A 86 4.95 15.81 -10.84
C ARG A 86 4.42 15.86 -12.26
N GLY A 87 4.27 17.07 -12.78
CA GLY A 87 3.88 17.30 -14.16
C GLY A 87 5.07 17.35 -15.11
N LYS A 88 4.81 17.31 -16.42
CA LYS A 88 5.85 17.41 -17.45
C LYS A 88 6.49 18.80 -17.51
N SER A 89 5.75 19.85 -17.22
CA SER A 89 6.18 21.25 -17.28
C SER A 89 6.24 21.94 -15.91
N ALA A 90 5.39 21.53 -14.99
CA ALA A 90 5.33 22.08 -13.64
C ALA A 90 4.73 21.03 -12.68
N ASP A 91 5.05 21.17 -11.39
CA ASP A 91 4.41 20.39 -10.33
C ASP A 91 3.09 21.08 -9.95
N TYR A 92 2.05 20.26 -9.75
CA TYR A 92 0.72 20.71 -9.34
C TYR A 92 0.50 20.35 -7.88
N THR A 93 0.02 21.30 -7.08
CA THR A 93 -0.28 21.05 -5.67
C THR A 93 -1.74 21.32 -5.39
N PHE A 94 -2.38 20.41 -4.67
CA PHE A 94 -3.73 20.59 -4.14
C PHE A 94 -3.87 19.96 -2.76
N TYR A 95 -4.91 20.38 -2.04
CA TYR A 95 -5.21 19.90 -0.70
C TYR A 95 -6.55 19.18 -0.69
N LYS A 96 -6.66 18.13 0.12
CA LYS A 96 -7.94 17.53 0.54
C LYS A 96 -8.13 17.89 2.00
N ILE A 97 -9.12 18.74 2.30
CA ILE A 97 -9.45 19.20 3.65
C ILE A 97 -10.93 18.96 3.86
N HIS A 98 -11.34 18.33 4.95
CA HIS A 98 -12.73 17.96 5.25
C HIS A 98 -13.45 17.27 4.07
N GLY A 99 -12.72 16.41 3.35
CA GLY A 99 -13.24 15.70 2.18
C GLY A 99 -13.38 16.54 0.90
N ARG A 100 -13.09 17.85 0.95
CA ARG A 100 -13.09 18.73 -0.20
C ARG A 100 -11.70 18.85 -0.80
N GLN A 101 -11.65 18.98 -2.13
CA GLN A 101 -10.41 19.24 -2.84
C GLN A 101 -10.30 20.71 -3.18
N VAL A 102 -9.19 21.33 -2.77
CA VAL A 102 -8.87 22.73 -3.05
C VAL A 102 -7.49 22.79 -3.70
N SER A 103 -7.39 23.44 -4.85
CA SER A 103 -6.13 23.63 -5.58
C SER A 103 -5.44 24.93 -5.17
N GLU A 104 -4.11 24.95 -5.10
CA GLU A 104 -3.34 26.19 -4.88
C GLU A 104 -3.42 27.12 -6.10
N THR A 105 -3.55 26.55 -7.30
CA THR A 105 -3.64 27.30 -8.55
C THR A 105 -5.02 27.12 -9.17
N SER A 106 -5.54 28.21 -9.77
CA SER A 106 -6.84 28.22 -10.45
C SER A 106 -6.89 27.45 -11.76
N GLU A 107 -5.77 26.97 -12.27
CA GLU A 107 -5.71 26.14 -13.46
C GLU A 107 -6.07 24.70 -13.10
N ALA A 108 -7.33 24.37 -13.36
CA ALA A 108 -7.86 23.01 -13.32
C ALA A 108 -7.18 22.21 -14.43
N ASP A 109 -6.07 21.56 -14.11
CA ASP A 109 -5.30 20.90 -15.14
C ASP A 109 -5.41 19.38 -15.11
N THR A 110 -5.24 18.81 -16.27
CA THR A 110 -5.36 17.44 -16.72
C THR A 110 -4.64 16.40 -15.84
N GLY A 111 -3.70 16.81 -14.97
CA GLY A 111 -3.02 15.94 -14.01
C GLY A 111 -3.91 15.39 -12.89
N GLN A 112 -5.04 16.04 -12.58
CA GLN A 112 -5.95 15.59 -11.50
C GLN A 112 -6.67 14.26 -11.85
N GLN A 113 -6.83 13.94 -13.12
CA GLN A 113 -7.52 12.73 -13.57
C GLN A 113 -6.72 11.45 -13.37
N ALA A 114 -5.40 11.56 -13.21
CA ALA A 114 -4.52 10.41 -13.09
C ALA A 114 -4.27 9.96 -11.63
N ILE A 115 -4.78 10.70 -10.63
CA ILE A 115 -4.60 10.34 -9.23
C ILE A 115 -5.75 9.45 -8.78
N PRO A 116 -5.47 8.25 -8.23
CA PRO A 116 -6.52 7.41 -7.67
C PRO A 116 -7.30 8.15 -6.58
N LYS A 117 -8.64 8.13 -6.64
CA LYS A 117 -9.50 8.81 -5.65
C LYS A 117 -9.19 8.37 -4.22
N ASN A 118 -8.82 7.11 -4.06
CA ASN A 118 -8.44 6.52 -2.77
C ASN A 118 -7.06 5.85 -2.86
N PHE A 119 -6.01 6.66 -3.06
CA PHE A 119 -4.64 6.16 -3.21
C PHE A 119 -4.12 5.39 -1.98
N MET A 120 -4.65 5.68 -0.79
CA MET A 120 -4.31 4.95 0.45
C MET A 120 -4.88 3.52 0.47
N SER A 121 -5.87 3.21 -0.38
CA SER A 121 -6.48 1.87 -0.44
C SER A 121 -5.49 0.78 -0.81
N LEU A 122 -4.37 1.11 -1.46
CA LEU A 122 -3.29 0.15 -1.71
C LEU A 122 -2.74 -0.47 -0.42
N LEU A 123 -2.61 0.32 0.64
CA LEU A 123 -2.13 -0.16 1.95
C LEU A 123 -3.15 -1.08 2.62
N GLN A 124 -4.42 -0.68 2.60
CA GLN A 124 -5.51 -1.47 3.18
C GLN A 124 -5.69 -2.78 2.41
N TRP A 125 -5.82 -2.70 1.09
CA TRP A 125 -5.94 -3.88 0.23
C TRP A 125 -4.73 -4.81 0.36
N GLY A 126 -3.52 -4.25 0.44
CA GLY A 126 -2.32 -5.04 0.69
C GLY A 126 -2.40 -5.81 2.00
N ALA A 127 -2.92 -5.21 3.07
CA ALA A 127 -3.14 -5.92 4.34
C ALA A 127 -4.17 -7.05 4.20
N GLU A 128 -5.27 -6.83 3.47
CA GLU A 128 -6.30 -7.84 3.18
C GLU A 128 -5.73 -9.02 2.38
N VAL A 129 -4.90 -8.75 1.36
CA VAL A 129 -4.20 -9.79 0.58
C VAL A 129 -3.32 -10.64 1.48
N TYR A 130 -2.54 -10.05 2.39
CA TYR A 130 -1.73 -10.81 3.33
C TYR A 130 -2.55 -11.55 4.38
N GLN A 131 -3.77 -11.14 4.68
CA GLN A 131 -4.71 -11.86 5.57
C GLN A 131 -5.40 -13.04 4.88
N SER A 132 -5.44 -13.09 3.55
CA SER A 132 -6.15 -14.13 2.79
C SER A 132 -5.48 -15.51 2.84
N GLY A 133 -4.31 -15.63 3.45
CA GLY A 133 -3.61 -16.91 3.62
C GLY A 133 -2.85 -17.41 2.38
N LEU A 134 -2.56 -16.52 1.43
CA LEU A 134 -1.72 -16.84 0.27
C LEU A 134 -0.27 -17.10 0.69
N ASP A 135 0.45 -17.95 -0.03
CA ASP A 135 1.84 -18.30 0.29
C ASP A 135 2.76 -17.08 0.18
N ILE A 136 3.38 -16.71 1.31
CA ILE A 136 4.35 -15.61 1.38
C ILE A 136 5.77 -16.14 1.20
N ARG A 137 6.48 -15.56 0.24
CA ARG A 137 7.93 -15.72 0.11
C ARG A 137 8.61 -14.59 0.86
N THR A 138 9.36 -14.94 1.90
CA THR A 138 10.09 -13.94 2.71
C THR A 138 11.58 -14.04 2.47
N THR A 139 12.18 -12.91 2.11
CA THR A 139 13.64 -12.76 1.98
C THR A 139 14.14 -11.79 3.04
N ARG A 140 15.18 -12.16 3.77
CA ARG A 140 15.80 -11.34 4.82
C ARG A 140 17.23 -11.03 4.48
N ASP A 141 17.57 -9.74 4.42
CA ASP A 141 18.94 -9.27 4.22
C ASP A 141 19.25 -8.19 5.26
N ARG A 142 20.01 -8.56 6.30
CA ARG A 142 20.34 -7.72 7.44
C ARG A 142 19.08 -7.11 8.08
N SER A 143 18.91 -5.78 7.97
CA SER A 143 17.76 -5.06 8.50
C SER A 143 16.56 -5.02 7.54
N ARG A 144 16.76 -5.40 6.27
CA ARG A 144 15.74 -5.37 5.23
C ARG A 144 15.02 -6.71 5.15
N VAL A 145 13.69 -6.66 5.19
CA VAL A 145 12.84 -7.83 4.96
C VAL A 145 11.91 -7.53 3.79
N THR A 146 11.84 -8.46 2.86
CA THR A 146 10.95 -8.40 1.71
C THR A 146 9.95 -9.53 1.81
N TYR A 147 8.67 -9.20 1.79
CA TYR A 147 7.54 -10.13 1.75
C TYR A 147 6.93 -10.07 0.36
N GLN A 148 6.79 -11.18 -0.31
CA GLN A 148 6.23 -11.28 -1.65
C GLN A 148 5.16 -12.34 -1.70
N VAL A 149 4.06 -12.03 -2.39
CA VAL A 149 2.94 -12.95 -2.63
C VAL A 149 2.50 -12.84 -4.09
N ASP A 150 2.22 -13.99 -4.71
CA ASP A 150 1.57 -14.06 -6.02
C ASP A 150 0.07 -13.88 -5.78
N VAL A 151 -0.52 -12.83 -6.35
CA VAL A 151 -1.92 -12.46 -6.08
C VAL A 151 -2.82 -13.03 -7.19
N PRO A 152 -3.92 -13.72 -6.84
CA PRO A 152 -4.91 -14.17 -7.81
C PRO A 152 -5.45 -13.04 -8.70
N ASP A 153 -5.66 -13.33 -9.97
CA ASP A 153 -6.03 -12.35 -10.98
C ASP A 153 -7.37 -11.64 -10.67
N ASP A 154 -8.33 -12.36 -10.09
CA ASP A 154 -9.63 -11.84 -9.70
C ASP A 154 -9.55 -10.80 -8.56
N LEU A 155 -8.68 -11.03 -7.58
CA LEU A 155 -8.44 -10.08 -6.49
C LEU A 155 -7.74 -8.81 -7.00
N VAL A 156 -6.81 -8.97 -7.93
CA VAL A 156 -6.14 -7.83 -8.56
C VAL A 156 -7.12 -7.03 -9.41
N GLN A 157 -7.95 -7.72 -10.22
CA GLN A 157 -8.93 -7.08 -11.08
C GLN A 157 -9.87 -6.18 -10.28
N ALA A 158 -10.48 -6.73 -9.21
CA ALA A 158 -11.39 -5.98 -8.35
C ALA A 158 -10.72 -4.74 -7.72
N PHE A 159 -9.46 -4.87 -7.29
CA PHE A 159 -8.70 -3.75 -6.73
C PHE A 159 -8.38 -2.70 -7.79
N MET A 160 -7.82 -3.09 -8.92
CA MET A 160 -7.36 -2.16 -9.96
C MET A 160 -8.50 -1.39 -10.61
N ASP A 161 -9.66 -2.03 -10.83
CA ASP A 161 -10.86 -1.37 -11.32
C ASP A 161 -11.35 -0.26 -10.37
N SER A 162 -11.21 -0.48 -9.07
CA SER A 162 -11.53 0.53 -8.05
C SER A 162 -10.43 1.59 -7.89
N TYR A 163 -9.16 1.19 -8.02
CA TYR A 163 -8.01 2.03 -7.73
C TYR A 163 -7.69 3.01 -8.86
N ILE A 164 -7.59 2.51 -10.08
CA ILE A 164 -7.27 3.34 -11.26
C ILE A 164 -8.54 3.93 -11.87
N GLY A 165 -9.68 3.26 -11.70
CA GLY A 165 -10.95 3.58 -12.36
C GLY A 165 -10.95 3.16 -13.82
N ASN A 166 -12.06 3.45 -14.51
CA ASN A 166 -12.18 3.19 -15.95
C ASN A 166 -11.39 4.27 -16.70
N ILE A 167 -10.20 3.92 -17.14
CA ILE A 167 -9.41 4.76 -18.05
C ILE A 167 -10.02 4.60 -19.44
N ASP A 168 -10.65 5.65 -19.94
CA ASP A 168 -11.16 5.77 -21.32
C ASP A 168 -11.95 4.55 -21.84
N GLN A 169 -12.78 3.94 -21.01
CA GLN A 169 -13.62 2.78 -21.35
C GLN A 169 -12.83 1.52 -21.79
N MET A 170 -11.54 1.48 -21.56
CA MET A 170 -10.72 0.30 -21.84
C MET A 170 -10.87 -0.74 -20.72
N ALA A 171 -11.30 -1.94 -21.08
CA ALA A 171 -11.33 -3.06 -20.16
C ALA A 171 -9.92 -3.70 -20.07
N PHE A 172 -9.20 -3.39 -18.99
CA PHE A 172 -7.94 -4.06 -18.70
C PHE A 172 -8.20 -5.41 -17.99
N ARG A 173 -7.40 -6.41 -18.33
CA ARG A 173 -7.30 -7.65 -17.57
C ARG A 173 -5.90 -7.75 -16.98
N TYR A 174 -5.83 -8.01 -15.68
CA TYR A 174 -4.58 -8.10 -14.95
C TYR A 174 -4.21 -9.55 -14.70
N SER A 175 -2.94 -9.89 -14.87
CA SER A 175 -2.42 -11.24 -14.67
C SER A 175 -0.97 -11.24 -14.19
N ASN A 176 -0.53 -12.39 -13.65
CA ASN A 176 0.82 -12.58 -13.14
C ASN A 176 1.24 -11.50 -12.14
N CYS A 177 0.30 -11.07 -11.30
CA CYS A 177 0.53 -9.98 -10.39
C CYS A 177 1.20 -10.44 -9.10
N LYS A 178 2.17 -9.64 -8.65
CA LYS A 178 2.93 -9.85 -7.42
C LYS A 178 2.81 -8.63 -6.53
N LEU A 179 2.37 -8.87 -5.31
CA LEU A 179 2.41 -7.85 -4.26
C LEU A 179 3.69 -8.03 -3.45
N THR A 180 4.44 -6.96 -3.31
CA THR A 180 5.70 -6.94 -2.57
C THR A 180 5.64 -5.87 -1.50
N VAL A 181 5.98 -6.23 -0.27
CA VAL A 181 6.14 -5.33 0.87
C VAL A 181 7.58 -5.38 1.34
N VAL A 182 8.19 -4.22 1.48
CA VAL A 182 9.57 -4.07 1.95
C VAL A 182 9.58 -3.31 3.26
N SER A 183 10.28 -3.86 4.24
CA SER A 183 10.53 -3.18 5.51
C SER A 183 12.02 -3.04 5.79
N SER A 184 12.38 -2.03 6.57
CA SER A 184 13.71 -1.87 7.14
C SER A 184 13.60 -1.63 8.64
N ASN A 185 14.32 -2.41 9.44
CA ASN A 185 14.22 -2.36 10.90
C ASN A 185 12.78 -2.49 11.44
N GLY A 186 11.93 -3.29 10.76
CA GLY A 186 10.53 -3.49 11.15
C GLY A 186 9.58 -2.33 10.80
N VAL A 187 10.04 -1.34 10.03
CA VAL A 187 9.23 -0.23 9.53
C VAL A 187 8.99 -0.42 8.03
N LEU A 188 7.75 -0.23 7.57
CA LEU A 188 7.42 -0.25 6.15
C LEU A 188 8.20 0.82 5.39
N THR A 189 8.86 0.45 4.31
CA THR A 189 9.56 1.37 3.41
C THR A 189 8.90 1.45 2.04
N GLU A 190 8.32 0.34 1.57
CA GLU A 190 7.68 0.29 0.25
C GLU A 190 6.61 -0.80 0.21
N ILE A 191 5.51 -0.54 -0.50
CA ILE A 191 4.60 -1.55 -1.03
C ILE A 191 4.49 -1.36 -2.54
N SER A 192 4.50 -2.46 -3.28
CA SER A 192 4.34 -2.41 -4.75
C SER A 192 3.56 -3.61 -5.27
N LEU A 193 2.65 -3.35 -6.21
CA LEU A 193 1.98 -4.32 -7.04
C LEU A 193 2.57 -4.24 -8.45
N GLN A 194 3.02 -5.35 -8.99
CA GLN A 194 3.58 -5.46 -10.33
C GLN A 194 2.96 -6.63 -11.06
N GLY A 195 2.70 -6.48 -12.34
CA GLY A 195 2.10 -7.54 -13.15
C GLY A 195 2.00 -7.18 -14.62
N THR A 196 1.09 -7.86 -15.31
CA THR A 196 0.78 -7.63 -16.72
C THR A 196 -0.65 -7.16 -16.84
N ALA A 197 -0.88 -6.07 -17.57
CA ALA A 197 -2.20 -5.62 -18.01
C ALA A 197 -2.38 -5.99 -19.49
N THR A 198 -3.47 -6.67 -19.82
CA THR A 198 -3.86 -6.99 -21.19
C THR A 198 -5.15 -6.25 -21.52
N TYR A 199 -5.21 -5.66 -22.69
CA TYR A 199 -6.39 -4.96 -23.19
C TYR A 199 -6.55 -5.22 -24.68
N GLN A 200 -7.76 -5.03 -25.17
CA GLN A 200 -8.07 -5.26 -26.59
C GLN A 200 -8.18 -3.92 -27.33
N VAL A 201 -7.39 -3.77 -28.39
CA VAL A 201 -7.48 -2.65 -29.30
C VAL A 201 -7.91 -3.19 -30.67
N LEU A 202 -9.07 -2.75 -31.15
CA LEU A 202 -9.70 -3.21 -32.38
C LEU A 202 -9.90 -4.74 -32.38
N PHE A 203 -9.08 -5.58 -32.67
CA PHE A 203 -9.17 -7.04 -32.63
C PHE A 203 -7.84 -7.68 -32.16
N VAL A 204 -6.91 -6.87 -31.68
CA VAL A 204 -5.59 -7.31 -31.26
C VAL A 204 -5.47 -7.15 -29.74
N ASN A 205 -5.06 -8.23 -29.08
CA ASN A 205 -4.71 -8.17 -27.66
C ASN A 205 -3.31 -7.53 -27.51
N ALA A 206 -3.23 -6.45 -26.79
CA ALA A 206 -1.98 -5.82 -26.40
C ALA A 206 -1.73 -6.08 -24.90
N SER A 207 -0.48 -6.33 -24.56
CA SER A 207 -0.05 -6.57 -23.17
C SER A 207 1.01 -5.56 -22.77
N SER A 208 0.96 -5.14 -21.51
CA SER A 208 1.94 -4.21 -20.95
C SER A 208 2.28 -4.53 -19.51
N ALA A 209 3.43 -4.05 -19.07
CA ALA A 209 3.76 -4.06 -17.66
C ALA A 209 2.90 -3.03 -16.93
N VAL A 210 2.37 -3.42 -15.77
CA VAL A 210 1.69 -2.55 -14.83
C VAL A 210 2.46 -2.52 -13.52
N SER A 211 2.58 -1.34 -12.93
CA SER A 211 3.20 -1.15 -11.62
C SER A 211 2.47 -0.07 -10.84
N VAL A 212 2.11 -0.41 -9.60
CA VAL A 212 1.61 0.55 -8.61
C VAL A 212 2.52 0.46 -7.40
N ARG A 213 3.02 1.57 -6.91
CA ARG A 213 3.98 1.60 -5.80
C ARG A 213 3.70 2.75 -4.86
N ALA A 214 3.84 2.49 -3.55
CA ALA A 214 3.91 3.53 -2.53
C ALA A 214 5.18 3.35 -1.71
N ARG A 215 5.94 4.43 -1.53
CA ARG A 215 7.10 4.52 -0.64
C ARG A 215 6.78 5.39 0.55
N VAL A 216 7.23 4.97 1.72
CA VAL A 216 7.11 5.73 2.96
C VAL A 216 8.38 6.57 3.12
N ASN A 217 8.24 7.89 3.08
CA ASN A 217 9.33 8.83 3.32
C ASN A 217 9.45 9.14 4.81
N ALA A 218 8.32 9.42 5.48
CA ALA A 218 8.28 9.72 6.92
C ALA A 218 6.93 9.30 7.55
N LEU A 219 6.92 9.07 8.87
CA LEU A 219 5.73 8.71 9.65
C LEU A 219 5.73 9.43 11.01
N GLY A 220 4.53 9.84 11.44
CA GLY A 220 4.33 10.43 12.77
C GLY A 220 5.11 11.73 12.93
N GLY A 221 5.86 11.85 14.01
CA GLY A 221 6.62 13.06 14.35
C GLY A 221 7.75 13.43 13.38
N ASP A 222 8.17 12.51 12.50
CA ASP A 222 9.19 12.77 11.48
C ASP A 222 8.63 13.45 10.23
N VAL A 223 7.30 13.57 10.12
CA VAL A 223 6.63 14.21 8.98
C VAL A 223 6.74 15.73 9.11
N VAL A 224 7.26 16.36 8.07
CA VAL A 224 7.27 17.83 7.97
C VAL A 224 5.85 18.27 7.58
N ILE A 225 5.16 18.92 8.53
CA ILE A 225 3.81 19.43 8.31
C ILE A 225 3.88 20.63 7.37
N PRO A 226 3.18 20.62 6.22
CA PRO A 226 3.20 21.73 5.29
C PRO A 226 2.40 22.92 5.82
N ASP A 227 2.87 24.13 5.53
CA ASP A 227 2.04 25.33 5.69
C ASP A 227 0.88 25.28 4.71
N VAL A 228 -0.34 25.49 5.21
CA VAL A 228 -1.54 25.56 4.38
C VAL A 228 -1.83 27.03 4.05
N PRO A 229 -1.85 27.41 2.76
CA PRO A 229 -2.12 28.79 2.37
C PRO A 229 -3.48 29.29 2.85
N ASP A 230 -3.57 30.53 3.29
CA ASP A 230 -4.82 31.16 3.76
C ASP A 230 -5.98 31.06 2.74
N ALA A 231 -5.66 31.13 1.45
CA ALA A 231 -6.66 31.00 0.38
C ALA A 231 -7.28 29.59 0.36
N VAL A 232 -6.49 28.55 0.66
CA VAL A 232 -6.94 27.16 0.76
C VAL A 232 -7.80 26.98 1.99
N VAL A 233 -7.39 27.54 3.14
CA VAL A 233 -8.14 27.49 4.41
C VAL A 233 -9.51 28.13 4.28
N LYS A 234 -9.60 29.28 3.59
CA LYS A 234 -10.88 29.99 3.38
C LYS A 234 -11.82 29.31 2.41
N SER A 235 -11.32 28.39 1.57
CA SER A 235 -12.08 27.67 0.54
C SER A 235 -12.49 26.26 0.97
N ALA A 236 -11.94 25.78 2.08
CA ALA A 236 -12.24 24.47 2.67
C ALA A 236 -13.45 24.53 3.60
#